data_a36f74dd39fa06998480a862a2224e58
#
_entry.id   a36f74dd39fa06998480a862a2224e58
#
_cell.length_a   1.000
_cell.length_b   1.000
_cell.length_c   1.000
_cell.angle_alpha   90.00
_cell.angle_beta   90.00
_cell.angle_gamma   90.00
#
_symmetry.space_group_name_H-M   'P 1'
#
loop_
_entity.id
_entity.type
_entity.pdbx_description
1 polymer ?
#
loop_
_entity_poly.entity_id
_entity_poly.type
_entity_poly.pdbx_seq_one_letter_code
_entity_poly.pdbx_strand_id
1 'polypeptide(L)'
;SSVSGVGGAILSLAFGPEIFARILNGMADEDKLATNKNIKENPDLLDALIGVYERNVQGYPETAVLPYSQALSRFPAHLQQCDMESNGKSVNRFGERVNYVTGPIIFGEPGTNGQHSFYQLLHQGTDIVPLQFVGFKDSQIGTDVVIEGSTSQKKLCANVAAQIVAFACGKDDENKNKNFEGGRPSSIIIGD
;
A
#
# COMPACT_ATOMS: atom_id res chain seq x y z
N SER A 1 15.71 4.77 10.80
CA SER A 1 16.02 5.70 11.91
C SER A 1 14.89 5.89 12.91
N SER A 2 13.62 5.70 12.51
CA SER A 2 12.47 5.90 13.42
C SER A 2 12.47 5.00 14.65
N VAL A 3 13.03 3.80 14.54
CA VAL A 3 13.13 2.82 15.64
C VAL A 3 14.55 2.70 16.23
N SER A 4 15.47 3.53 15.78
CA SER A 4 16.79 3.67 16.38
C SER A 4 16.75 4.56 17.63
N GLY A 5 17.89 4.71 18.31
CA GLY A 5 18.00 5.61 19.46
C GLY A 5 17.55 7.06 19.19
N VAL A 6 17.73 7.55 17.96
CA VAL A 6 17.26 8.88 17.54
C VAL A 6 15.73 8.97 17.57
N GLY A 7 15.05 8.06 16.87
CA GLY A 7 13.58 8.04 16.83
C GLY A 7 12.97 7.63 18.18
N GLY A 8 13.57 6.65 18.85
CA GLY A 8 13.09 6.14 20.13
C GLY A 8 13.05 7.20 21.22
N ALA A 9 14.09 8.03 21.32
CA ALA A 9 14.11 9.13 22.30
C ALA A 9 13.01 10.15 22.01
N ILE A 10 12.88 10.61 20.76
CA ILE A 10 11.91 11.64 20.37
C ILE A 10 10.47 11.14 20.48
N LEU A 11 10.21 9.94 19.97
CA LEU A 11 8.86 9.34 20.03
C LEU A 11 8.44 9.06 21.47
N SER A 12 9.36 8.59 22.32
CA SER A 12 9.06 8.36 23.74
C SER A 12 8.79 9.67 24.48
N LEU A 13 9.50 10.74 24.17
CA LEU A 13 9.25 12.06 24.75
C LEU A 13 7.93 12.67 24.28
N ALA A 14 7.59 12.48 23.00
CA ALA A 14 6.38 13.07 22.41
C ALA A 14 5.09 12.32 22.79
N PHE A 15 5.14 10.98 22.83
CA PHE A 15 3.94 10.14 22.94
C PHE A 15 3.95 9.20 24.16
N GLY A 16 5.03 9.17 24.91
CA GLY A 16 5.25 8.26 26.02
C GLY A 16 5.99 6.97 25.61
N PRO A 17 6.76 6.38 26.52
CA PRO A 17 7.55 5.18 26.25
C PRO A 17 6.68 3.94 25.95
N GLU A 18 5.45 3.88 26.47
CA GLU A 18 4.52 2.79 26.22
C GLU A 18 4.06 2.74 24.75
N ILE A 19 3.82 3.89 24.13
CA ILE A 19 3.47 3.98 22.71
C ILE A 19 4.66 3.50 21.86
N PHE A 20 5.86 3.94 22.18
CA PHE A 20 7.05 3.49 21.46
C PHE A 20 7.28 1.97 21.63
N ALA A 21 7.09 1.43 22.84
CA ALA A 21 7.17 -0.01 23.08
C ALA A 21 6.14 -0.80 22.26
N ARG A 22 4.92 -0.29 22.10
CA ARG A 22 3.90 -0.93 21.23
C ARG A 22 4.34 -0.97 19.75
N ILE A 23 4.98 0.08 19.26
CA ILE A 23 5.55 0.08 17.89
C ILE A 23 6.60 -1.02 17.77
N LEU A 24 7.53 -1.12 18.72
CA LEU A 24 8.56 -2.16 18.71
C LEU A 24 7.98 -3.58 18.81
N ASN A 25 6.94 -3.76 19.62
CA ASN A 25 6.28 -5.05 19.73
C ASN A 25 5.61 -5.47 18.42
N GLY A 26 4.91 -4.54 17.74
CA GLY A 26 4.32 -4.81 16.42
C GLY A 26 5.39 -5.21 15.40
N MET A 27 6.53 -4.51 15.37
CA MET A 27 7.66 -4.89 14.52
C MET A 27 8.24 -6.28 14.87
N ALA A 28 8.34 -6.62 16.16
CA ALA A 28 8.83 -7.92 16.59
C ALA A 28 7.84 -9.07 16.26
N ASP A 29 6.56 -8.78 16.19
CA ASP A 29 5.56 -9.76 15.75
C ASP A 29 5.65 -9.97 14.22
N GLU A 30 5.88 -8.92 13.44
CA GLU A 30 6.12 -9.02 12.00
C GLU A 30 7.43 -9.75 11.68
N ASP A 31 8.51 -9.53 12.44
CA ASP A 31 9.77 -10.28 12.30
C ASP A 31 9.57 -11.80 12.43
N LYS A 32 8.64 -12.24 13.28
CA LYS A 32 8.27 -13.66 13.40
C LYS A 32 7.56 -14.19 12.17
N LEU A 33 6.63 -13.40 11.61
CA LEU A 33 5.91 -13.75 10.38
C LEU A 33 6.88 -13.79 9.19
N ALA A 34 7.74 -12.81 9.04
CA ALA A 34 8.73 -12.72 7.97
C ALA A 34 9.70 -13.91 7.93
N THR A 35 9.94 -14.58 9.07
CA THR A 35 10.77 -15.79 9.13
C THR A 35 10.04 -17.10 8.81
N ASN A 36 8.71 -17.06 8.64
CA ASN A 36 7.92 -18.24 8.28
C ASN A 36 8.20 -18.67 6.84
N LYS A 37 8.58 -19.93 6.66
CA LYS A 37 8.87 -20.50 5.32
C LYS A 37 7.63 -20.87 4.51
N ASN A 38 6.45 -20.91 5.14
CA ASN A 38 5.19 -21.15 4.45
C ASN A 38 4.70 -19.83 3.85
N ILE A 39 4.81 -19.65 2.55
CA ILE A 39 4.41 -18.42 1.84
C ILE A 39 2.95 -18.02 2.10
N LYS A 40 2.06 -18.99 2.34
CA LYS A 40 0.64 -18.70 2.62
C LYS A 40 0.41 -18.10 4.01
N GLU A 41 1.39 -18.17 4.87
CA GLU A 41 1.38 -17.68 6.24
C GLU A 41 2.42 -16.57 6.46
N ASN A 42 3.08 -16.15 5.39
CA ASN A 42 4.11 -15.11 5.40
C ASN A 42 3.68 -13.98 4.44
N PRO A 43 2.94 -12.99 4.92
CA PRO A 43 2.47 -11.88 4.10
C PRO A 43 3.61 -11.07 3.48
N ASP A 44 4.73 -10.88 4.20
CA ASP A 44 5.89 -10.14 3.71
C ASP A 44 6.53 -10.81 2.49
N LEU A 45 6.73 -12.14 2.58
CA LEU A 45 7.28 -12.90 1.47
C LEU A 45 6.31 -12.94 0.29
N LEU A 46 5.01 -13.06 0.55
CA LEU A 46 3.99 -13.06 -0.49
C LEU A 46 3.94 -11.72 -1.21
N ASP A 47 3.92 -10.61 -0.49
CA ASP A 47 3.88 -9.26 -1.05
C ASP A 47 5.16 -8.97 -1.86
N ALA A 48 6.33 -9.33 -1.33
CA ALA A 48 7.59 -9.21 -2.05
C ALA A 48 7.62 -10.00 -3.36
N LEU A 49 7.10 -11.23 -3.37
CA LEU A 49 7.04 -12.06 -4.57
C LEU A 49 6.03 -11.52 -5.60
N ILE A 50 4.91 -10.98 -5.15
CA ILE A 50 3.94 -10.28 -6.02
C ILE A 50 4.63 -9.08 -6.66
N GLY A 51 5.32 -8.23 -5.90
CA GLY A 51 6.04 -7.06 -6.41
C GLY A 51 7.12 -7.44 -7.45
N VAL A 52 7.89 -8.51 -7.18
CA VAL A 52 8.86 -9.02 -8.17
C VAL A 52 8.17 -9.53 -9.43
N TYR A 53 7.06 -10.25 -9.30
CA TYR A 53 6.28 -10.72 -10.44
C TYR A 53 5.73 -9.55 -11.28
N GLU A 54 5.13 -8.58 -10.65
CA GLU A 54 4.58 -7.39 -11.31
C GLU A 54 5.67 -6.59 -12.01
N ARG A 55 6.78 -6.33 -11.33
CA ARG A 55 7.87 -5.50 -11.85
C ARG A 55 8.73 -6.22 -12.89
N ASN A 56 9.12 -7.48 -12.64
CA ASN A 56 10.13 -8.18 -13.44
C ASN A 56 9.53 -9.13 -14.47
N VAL A 57 8.33 -9.67 -14.25
CA VAL A 57 7.67 -10.59 -15.17
C VAL A 57 6.62 -9.87 -16.02
N GLN A 58 5.72 -9.11 -15.38
CA GLN A 58 4.69 -8.35 -16.09
C GLN A 58 5.23 -7.05 -16.69
N GLY A 59 6.34 -6.52 -16.18
CA GLY A 59 6.98 -5.32 -16.67
C GLY A 59 6.31 -4.01 -16.25
N TYR A 60 5.46 -4.03 -15.22
CA TYR A 60 4.81 -2.83 -14.72
C TYR A 60 5.83 -1.92 -14.04
N PRO A 61 6.00 -0.67 -14.51
CA PRO A 61 7.05 0.21 -13.98
C PRO A 61 6.67 0.90 -12.66
N GLU A 62 5.41 0.91 -12.31
CA GLU A 62 4.84 1.71 -11.23
C GLU A 62 4.02 0.86 -10.28
N THR A 63 3.80 1.36 -9.07
CA THR A 63 2.86 0.79 -8.08
C THR A 63 2.18 1.94 -7.35
N ALA A 64 0.86 1.94 -7.31
CA ALA A 64 0.08 2.91 -6.56
C ALA A 64 -0.27 2.35 -5.17
N VAL A 65 0.13 3.05 -4.11
CA VAL A 65 -0.15 2.70 -2.71
C VAL A 65 -1.28 3.59 -2.20
N LEU A 66 -2.39 2.98 -1.83
CA LEU A 66 -3.66 3.64 -1.60
C LEU A 66 -4.16 3.37 -0.16
N PRO A 67 -3.64 4.08 0.85
CA PRO A 67 -4.09 3.90 2.23
C PRO A 67 -5.47 4.52 2.46
N TYR A 68 -6.41 3.72 2.91
CA TYR A 68 -7.74 4.16 3.31
C TYR A 68 -7.76 4.51 4.81
N SER A 69 -6.80 5.35 5.18
CA SER A 69 -6.64 5.92 6.52
C SER A 69 -5.87 7.22 6.44
N GLN A 70 -6.40 8.28 7.03
CA GLN A 70 -5.71 9.58 7.09
C GLN A 70 -4.41 9.50 7.92
N ALA A 71 -4.37 8.63 8.92
CA ALA A 71 -3.16 8.41 9.72
C ALA A 71 -1.97 7.90 8.87
N LEU A 72 -2.27 7.21 7.76
CA LEU A 72 -1.28 6.71 6.82
C LEU A 72 -1.05 7.62 5.60
N SER A 73 -1.43 8.89 5.66
CA SER A 73 -1.26 9.82 4.54
C SER A 73 0.18 9.92 4.01
N ARG A 74 1.16 9.70 4.87
CA ARG A 74 2.59 9.71 4.52
C ARG A 74 3.17 8.32 4.23
N PHE A 75 2.35 7.27 4.24
CA PHE A 75 2.80 5.91 4.01
C PHE A 75 3.37 5.70 2.59
N PRO A 76 2.75 6.22 1.50
CA PRO A 76 3.36 6.13 0.18
C PRO A 76 4.75 6.80 0.13
N ALA A 77 4.91 7.97 0.73
CA ALA A 77 6.21 8.64 0.81
C ALA A 77 7.24 7.88 1.68
N HIS A 78 6.80 7.17 2.71
CA HIS A 78 7.66 6.27 3.48
C HIS A 78 8.16 5.11 2.63
N LEU A 79 7.30 4.47 1.86
CA LEU A 79 7.68 3.40 0.95
C LEU A 79 8.59 3.87 -0.19
N GLN A 80 8.47 5.11 -0.65
CA GLN A 80 9.44 5.69 -1.58
C GLN A 80 10.87 5.61 -1.02
N GLN A 81 11.05 5.91 0.25
CA GLN A 81 12.35 5.76 0.89
C GLN A 81 12.73 4.29 1.10
N CYS A 82 11.82 3.47 1.58
CA CYS A 82 12.12 2.06 1.86
C CYS A 82 12.45 1.26 0.59
N ASP A 83 11.75 1.50 -0.51
CA ASP A 83 11.89 0.75 -1.75
C ASP A 83 12.69 1.52 -2.82
N MET A 84 12.24 2.71 -3.22
CA MET A 84 12.87 3.43 -4.34
C MET A 84 14.31 3.83 -4.02
N GLU A 85 14.59 4.30 -2.82
CA GLU A 85 15.96 4.60 -2.38
C GLU A 85 16.80 3.33 -2.21
N SER A 86 16.22 2.30 -1.57
CA SER A 86 16.95 1.07 -1.25
C SER A 86 17.24 0.21 -2.48
N ASN A 87 16.25 0.03 -3.36
CA ASN A 87 16.32 -0.83 -4.55
C ASN A 87 16.59 -0.06 -5.86
N GLY A 88 16.57 1.27 -5.84
CA GLY A 88 16.80 2.12 -7.02
C GLY A 88 18.27 2.14 -7.47
N LYS A 89 18.86 0.98 -7.69
CA LYS A 89 20.29 0.81 -7.98
C LYS A 89 20.49 0.03 -9.28
N SER A 90 21.44 0.46 -10.10
CA SER A 90 21.80 -0.17 -11.37
C SER A 90 22.94 -1.17 -11.27
N VAL A 91 23.52 -1.32 -10.08
CA VAL A 91 24.64 -2.22 -9.81
C VAL A 91 24.37 -3.09 -8.58
N ASN A 92 24.96 -4.30 -8.58
CA ASN A 92 24.94 -5.19 -7.43
C ASN A 92 25.98 -4.78 -6.38
N ARG A 93 26.06 -5.55 -5.27
CA ARG A 93 27.03 -5.30 -4.18
C ARG A 93 28.49 -5.34 -4.58
N PHE A 94 28.82 -5.89 -5.74
CA PHE A 94 30.18 -5.99 -6.28
C PHE A 94 30.50 -4.88 -7.30
N GLY A 95 29.57 -3.94 -7.55
CA GLY A 95 29.73 -2.87 -8.52
C GLY A 95 29.43 -3.28 -9.95
N GLU A 96 28.95 -4.49 -10.19
CA GLU A 96 28.62 -4.99 -11.51
C GLU A 96 27.21 -4.53 -11.91
N ARG A 97 27.05 -4.11 -13.17
CA ARG A 97 25.75 -3.69 -13.68
C ARG A 97 24.77 -4.86 -13.69
N VAL A 98 23.57 -4.64 -13.13
CA VAL A 98 22.50 -5.62 -13.19
C VAL A 98 21.83 -5.63 -14.56
N ASN A 99 21.34 -6.80 -14.98
CA ASN A 99 20.65 -7.02 -16.27
C ASN A 99 19.14 -7.23 -16.12
N TYR A 100 18.59 -6.84 -14.99
CA TYR A 100 17.16 -6.88 -14.65
C TYR A 100 16.70 -5.50 -14.17
N VAL A 101 15.39 -5.28 -14.15
CA VAL A 101 14.82 -4.04 -13.61
C VAL A 101 14.77 -4.11 -12.09
N THR A 102 15.12 -3.00 -11.46
CA THR A 102 15.05 -2.84 -10.00
C THR A 102 13.77 -2.07 -9.63
N GLY A 103 13.44 -1.95 -8.40
CA GLY A 103 12.29 -1.29 -7.81
C GLY A 103 11.26 -0.57 -8.71
N PRO A 104 9.98 -0.54 -8.37
CA PRO A 104 8.97 0.23 -9.09
C PRO A 104 9.06 1.73 -8.72
N ILE A 105 8.40 2.59 -9.49
CA ILE A 105 8.07 3.94 -9.07
C ILE A 105 6.86 3.84 -8.15
N ILE A 106 7.00 4.28 -6.90
CA ILE A 106 5.93 4.27 -5.91
C ILE A 106 5.32 5.66 -5.81
N PHE A 107 4.00 5.74 -5.92
CA PHE A 107 3.22 6.92 -5.64
C PHE A 107 1.91 6.55 -4.96
N GLY A 108 1.18 7.51 -4.44
CA GLY A 108 -0.12 7.26 -3.85
C GLY A 108 -0.61 8.40 -2.98
N GLU A 109 -1.88 8.31 -2.66
CA GLU A 109 -2.63 9.23 -1.81
C GLU A 109 -3.67 8.46 -1.00
N PRO A 110 -4.10 8.98 0.15
CA PRO A 110 -5.19 8.37 0.89
C PRO A 110 -6.49 8.27 0.08
N GLY A 111 -7.16 7.14 0.15
CA GLY A 111 -8.57 7.09 -0.19
C GLY A 111 -9.39 7.85 0.88
N THR A 112 -10.40 8.62 0.50
CA THR A 112 -10.99 8.75 -0.84
C THR A 112 -10.40 9.88 -1.70
N ASN A 113 -9.48 10.68 -1.17
CA ASN A 113 -8.95 11.88 -1.84
C ASN A 113 -8.28 11.54 -3.18
N GLY A 114 -7.47 10.49 -3.23
CA GLY A 114 -6.78 10.03 -4.43
C GLY A 114 -7.72 9.75 -5.61
N GLN A 115 -8.99 9.41 -5.34
CA GLN A 115 -9.99 9.19 -6.38
C GLN A 115 -10.28 10.44 -7.22
N HIS A 116 -10.06 11.63 -6.66
CA HIS A 116 -10.25 12.90 -7.34
C HIS A 116 -8.96 13.46 -7.96
N SER A 117 -7.87 12.66 -7.94
CA SER A 117 -6.56 13.05 -8.45
C SER A 117 -6.16 12.20 -9.65
N PHE A 118 -5.80 10.95 -9.43
CA PHE A 118 -5.18 10.10 -10.47
C PHE A 118 -5.95 8.79 -10.77
N TYR A 119 -7.05 8.49 -10.12
CA TYR A 119 -7.80 7.25 -10.36
C TYR A 119 -8.34 7.14 -11.78
N GLN A 120 -8.59 8.27 -12.45
CA GLN A 120 -8.98 8.27 -13.85
C GLN A 120 -7.93 7.55 -14.73
N LEU A 121 -6.64 7.85 -14.51
CA LEU A 121 -5.54 7.18 -15.20
C LEU A 121 -5.48 5.70 -14.84
N LEU A 122 -5.64 5.37 -13.57
CA LEU A 122 -5.60 3.98 -13.10
C LEU A 122 -6.70 3.12 -13.72
N HIS A 123 -7.90 3.68 -13.91
CA HIS A 123 -9.06 2.98 -14.49
C HIS A 123 -8.99 2.89 -16.03
N GLN A 124 -8.69 4.00 -16.70
CA GLN A 124 -8.82 4.15 -18.15
C GLN A 124 -7.51 4.46 -18.86
N GLY A 125 -6.41 4.58 -18.15
CA GLY A 125 -5.10 4.81 -18.75
C GLY A 125 -4.61 3.61 -19.55
N THR A 126 -3.67 3.86 -20.45
CA THR A 126 -3.04 2.85 -21.32
C THR A 126 -2.07 1.95 -20.56
N ASP A 127 -1.50 2.45 -19.46
CA ASP A 127 -0.59 1.69 -18.63
C ASP A 127 -1.36 0.96 -17.52
N ILE A 128 -0.94 -0.26 -17.22
CA ILE A 128 -1.44 -1.01 -16.08
C ILE A 128 -0.56 -0.70 -14.88
N VAL A 129 -1.16 -0.14 -13.84
CA VAL A 129 -0.50 0.16 -12.57
C VAL A 129 -1.05 -0.77 -11.51
N PRO A 130 -0.26 -1.67 -10.92
CA PRO A 130 -0.65 -2.43 -9.74
C PRO A 130 -1.06 -1.53 -8.59
N LEU A 131 -2.07 -1.97 -7.83
CA LEU A 131 -2.67 -1.20 -6.75
C LEU A 131 -2.47 -1.93 -5.41
N GLN A 132 -1.88 -1.27 -4.44
CA GLN A 132 -1.79 -1.77 -3.08
C GLN A 132 -2.69 -0.94 -2.16
N PHE A 133 -3.79 -1.54 -1.74
CA PHE A 133 -4.70 -0.92 -0.78
C PHE A 133 -4.28 -1.24 0.65
N VAL A 134 -4.44 -0.28 1.55
CA VAL A 134 -4.31 -0.50 2.99
C VAL A 134 -5.57 -0.01 3.67
N GLY A 135 -6.26 -0.88 4.40
CA GLY A 135 -7.51 -0.56 5.08
C GLY A 135 -7.54 -1.06 6.52
N PHE A 136 -8.53 -0.60 7.26
CA PHE A 136 -8.78 -1.01 8.63
C PHE A 136 -10.24 -1.38 8.81
N LYS A 137 -10.51 -2.39 9.65
CA LYS A 137 -11.88 -2.79 9.99
C LYS A 137 -12.55 -1.74 10.86
N ASP A 138 -11.80 -1.22 11.83
CA ASP A 138 -12.28 -0.28 12.83
C ASP A 138 -11.71 1.13 12.63
N SER A 139 -12.41 2.14 13.19
CA SER A 139 -11.96 3.52 13.16
C SER A 139 -10.66 3.69 13.96
N GLN A 140 -9.62 4.22 13.33
CA GLN A 140 -8.31 4.40 13.95
C GLN A 140 -8.24 5.60 14.91
N ILE A 141 -9.28 6.40 14.99
CA ILE A 141 -9.34 7.57 15.90
C ILE A 141 -10.19 7.32 17.16
N GLY A 142 -10.60 6.07 17.38
CA GLY A 142 -11.34 5.67 18.58
C GLY A 142 -12.82 6.12 18.63
N THR A 143 -13.25 6.99 17.70
CA THR A 143 -14.64 7.42 17.53
C THR A 143 -15.05 7.22 16.09
N ASP A 144 -16.32 6.92 15.84
CA ASP A 144 -16.85 6.80 14.48
C ASP A 144 -18.16 7.56 14.35
N VAL A 145 -18.28 8.36 13.31
CA VAL A 145 -19.45 9.19 13.07
C VAL A 145 -20.53 8.36 12.37
N VAL A 146 -21.73 8.36 12.94
CA VAL A 146 -22.90 7.70 12.36
C VAL A 146 -23.72 8.72 11.54
N ILE A 147 -23.91 8.43 10.26
CA ILE A 147 -24.74 9.22 9.34
C ILE A 147 -25.64 8.27 8.57
N GLU A 148 -26.96 8.50 8.62
CA GLU A 148 -27.97 7.67 7.93
C GLU A 148 -27.86 6.17 8.26
N GLY A 149 -27.65 5.87 9.55
CA GLY A 149 -27.61 4.48 10.05
C GLY A 149 -26.33 3.70 9.73
N SER A 150 -25.31 4.34 9.15
CA SER A 150 -24.00 3.73 8.90
C SER A 150 -22.86 4.58 9.44
N THR A 151 -21.79 3.93 9.92
CA THR A 151 -20.61 4.64 10.39
C THR A 151 -19.71 5.08 9.24
N SER A 152 -18.91 6.12 9.46
CA SER A 152 -17.95 6.60 8.47
C SER A 152 -16.95 5.51 8.08
N GLN A 153 -16.48 4.72 9.04
CA GLN A 153 -15.55 3.62 8.78
C GLN A 153 -16.19 2.53 7.90
N LYS A 154 -17.45 2.15 8.15
CA LYS A 154 -18.15 1.19 7.28
C LYS A 154 -18.29 1.70 5.85
N LYS A 155 -18.57 3.00 5.68
CA LYS A 155 -18.64 3.63 4.36
C LYS A 155 -17.29 3.60 3.66
N LEU A 156 -16.21 3.85 4.41
CA LEU A 156 -14.84 3.79 3.89
C LEU A 156 -14.46 2.38 3.46
N CYS A 157 -14.76 1.36 4.27
CA CYS A 157 -14.56 -0.05 3.93
C CYS A 157 -15.35 -0.47 2.69
N ALA A 158 -16.62 -0.06 2.60
CA ALA A 158 -17.44 -0.33 1.43
C ALA A 158 -16.86 0.35 0.16
N ASN A 159 -16.32 1.56 0.31
CA ASN A 159 -15.71 2.28 -0.80
C ASN A 159 -14.45 1.57 -1.30
N VAL A 160 -13.52 1.15 -0.42
CA VAL A 160 -12.32 0.42 -0.88
C VAL A 160 -12.70 -0.89 -1.56
N ALA A 161 -13.65 -1.65 -1.02
CA ALA A 161 -14.13 -2.88 -1.63
C ALA A 161 -14.73 -2.63 -3.03
N ALA A 162 -15.53 -1.58 -3.18
CA ALA A 162 -16.10 -1.17 -4.47
C ALA A 162 -15.01 -0.79 -5.48
N GLN A 163 -13.96 -0.09 -5.06
CA GLN A 163 -12.84 0.26 -5.93
C GLN A 163 -12.07 -0.99 -6.39
N ILE A 164 -11.77 -1.91 -5.49
CA ILE A 164 -11.11 -3.18 -5.84
C ILE A 164 -11.91 -3.93 -6.91
N VAL A 165 -13.21 -4.06 -6.72
CA VAL A 165 -14.10 -4.73 -7.69
C VAL A 165 -14.15 -3.96 -9.01
N ALA A 166 -14.26 -2.63 -8.98
CA ALA A 166 -14.30 -1.82 -10.19
C ALA A 166 -12.99 -1.92 -11.00
N PHE A 167 -11.84 -1.90 -10.35
CA PHE A 167 -10.54 -2.08 -10.98
C PHE A 167 -10.36 -3.48 -11.58
N ALA A 168 -10.85 -4.51 -10.89
CA ALA A 168 -10.75 -5.89 -11.36
C ALA A 168 -11.70 -6.20 -12.52
N CYS A 169 -12.97 -5.84 -12.38
CA CYS A 169 -14.04 -6.24 -13.31
C CYS A 169 -14.23 -5.28 -14.48
N GLY A 170 -13.91 -3.99 -14.28
CA GLY A 170 -14.23 -2.97 -15.27
C GLY A 170 -15.74 -2.76 -15.46
N LYS A 171 -16.09 -2.11 -16.56
CA LYS A 171 -17.48 -1.83 -16.96
C LYS A 171 -17.56 -1.60 -18.46
N ASP A 172 -18.42 -2.31 -19.14
CA ASP A 172 -18.81 -2.00 -20.51
C ASP A 172 -19.95 -0.97 -20.54
N ASP A 173 -19.88 -0.04 -21.50
CA ASP A 173 -20.88 0.99 -21.73
C ASP A 173 -20.99 1.24 -23.26
N GLU A 174 -22.17 1.56 -23.75
CA GLU A 174 -22.37 1.95 -25.15
C GLU A 174 -21.56 3.18 -25.51
N ASN A 175 -21.45 4.12 -24.57
CA ASN A 175 -20.55 5.25 -24.67
C ASN A 175 -19.12 4.82 -24.28
N LYS A 176 -18.25 4.67 -25.25
CA LYS A 176 -16.88 4.20 -25.05
C LYS A 176 -16.03 5.08 -24.10
N ASN A 177 -16.39 6.35 -23.92
CA ASN A 177 -15.75 7.20 -22.90
C ASN A 177 -16.08 6.80 -21.46
N LYS A 178 -17.07 5.92 -21.25
CA LYS A 178 -17.47 5.39 -19.95
C LYS A 178 -17.02 3.95 -19.72
N ASN A 179 -16.31 3.35 -20.69
CA ASN A 179 -15.79 2.01 -20.53
C ASN A 179 -14.58 2.00 -19.61
N PHE A 180 -14.53 0.99 -18.77
CA PHE A 180 -13.38 0.63 -17.96
C PHE A 180 -13.00 -0.80 -18.28
N GLU A 181 -11.79 -1.03 -18.74
CA GLU A 181 -11.35 -2.37 -19.18
C GLU A 181 -11.32 -3.39 -18.04
N GLY A 182 -11.07 -2.94 -16.83
CA GLY A 182 -10.79 -3.83 -15.70
C GLY A 182 -9.41 -4.46 -15.80
N GLY A 183 -9.24 -5.63 -15.16
CA GLY A 183 -7.97 -6.36 -15.19
C GLY A 183 -6.81 -5.63 -14.51
N ARG A 184 -7.08 -4.64 -13.66
CA ARG A 184 -6.07 -3.92 -12.89
C ARG A 184 -5.74 -4.75 -11.65
N PRO A 185 -4.50 -5.29 -11.54
CA PRO A 185 -4.13 -6.12 -10.41
C PRO A 185 -4.11 -5.30 -9.11
N SER A 186 -4.56 -5.92 -8.03
CA SER A 186 -4.53 -5.27 -6.72
C SER A 186 -4.30 -6.25 -5.60
N SER A 187 -3.66 -5.77 -4.53
CA SER A 187 -3.56 -6.40 -3.23
C SER A 187 -4.20 -5.50 -2.16
N ILE A 188 -4.54 -6.07 -1.02
CA ILE A 188 -5.04 -5.31 0.12
C ILE A 188 -4.45 -5.84 1.42
N ILE A 189 -3.93 -4.93 2.24
CA ILE A 189 -3.51 -5.19 3.61
C ILE A 189 -4.63 -4.65 4.52
N ILE A 190 -5.15 -5.48 5.41
CA ILE A 190 -6.24 -5.11 6.31
C ILE A 190 -5.75 -5.23 7.76
N GLY A 191 -5.75 -4.09 8.46
CA GLY A 191 -5.56 -4.03 9.90
C GLY A 191 -6.90 -4.09 10.67
N ASP A 192 -6.80 -4.29 11.98
CA ASP A 192 -7.93 -4.25 12.91
C ASP A 192 -8.28 -2.82 13.34
#